data_2333b774a142f72082068442fae8bd92
#
_entry.id   2333b774a142f72082068442fae8bd92
#
_cell.length_a   1.000
_cell.length_b   1.000
_cell.length_c   1.000
_cell.angle_alpha   90.00
_cell.angle_beta   90.00
_cell.angle_gamma   90.00
#
_symmetry.space_group_name_H-M   'P 1'
#
loop_
_entity.id
_entity.type
_entity.pdbx_description
1 polymer ?
#
loop_
_entity_poly.entity_id
_entity_poly.type
_entity_poly.pdbx_seq_one_letter_code
_entity_poly.pdbx_strand_id
1 'polypeptide(L)'
;MVQGDFFMKNKMIKRMTFASMIAAVYFVLCLIEGYLASGPVANIRFAEGLIVFAFFVPETIFGLALGCFMYNLFFGFGIIDALIGTIATIFGGLFVLLINKLIKKEKIKIVLFGIGLVIFNAILVPIVLILNIPDLNWGIYWYEFMIVGIGELIAVYSVGIPLYVASRRIMEEKF
;
A
#
# COMPACT_ATOMS: atom_id res chain seq x y z
N MET A 1 -33.95 8.57 -16.01
CA MET A 1 -33.02 9.23 -15.06
C MET A 1 -32.86 8.44 -13.76
N VAL A 2 -33.91 8.06 -13.06
CA VAL A 2 -33.87 7.37 -11.74
C VAL A 2 -33.15 6.00 -11.76
N GLN A 3 -33.25 5.26 -12.84
CA GLN A 3 -32.67 3.90 -12.93
C GLN A 3 -31.14 3.92 -13.08
N GLY A 4 -30.58 4.91 -13.77
CA GLY A 4 -29.14 5.10 -13.91
C GLY A 4 -28.45 5.47 -12.59
N ASP A 5 -29.08 6.32 -11.79
CA ASP A 5 -28.56 6.75 -10.49
C ASP A 5 -28.53 5.59 -9.48
N PHE A 6 -29.52 4.69 -9.54
CA PHE A 6 -29.56 3.52 -8.68
C PHE A 6 -28.43 2.52 -9.00
N PHE A 7 -28.14 2.27 -10.27
CA PHE A 7 -27.04 1.39 -10.68
C PHE A 7 -25.67 1.97 -10.35
N MET A 8 -25.46 3.27 -10.54
CA MET A 8 -24.22 3.95 -10.17
C MET A 8 -23.99 3.93 -8.66
N LYS A 9 -25.03 4.18 -7.85
CA LYS A 9 -24.99 4.10 -6.40
C LYS A 9 -24.61 2.71 -5.91
N ASN A 10 -25.19 1.66 -6.51
CA ASN A 10 -24.83 0.28 -6.15
C ASN A 10 -23.38 -0.07 -6.49
N LYS A 11 -22.83 0.43 -7.60
CA LYS A 11 -21.45 0.23 -7.97
C LYS A 11 -20.49 0.93 -7.00
N MET A 12 -20.80 2.16 -6.61
CA MET A 12 -20.02 2.91 -5.64
C MET A 12 -20.02 2.22 -4.25
N ILE A 13 -21.17 1.77 -3.78
CA ILE A 13 -21.29 1.04 -2.52
C ILE A 13 -20.40 -0.21 -2.54
N LYS A 14 -20.45 -1.02 -3.61
CA LYS A 14 -19.60 -2.21 -3.75
C LYS A 14 -18.12 -1.89 -3.67
N ARG A 15 -17.66 -0.83 -4.34
CA ARG A 15 -16.27 -0.40 -4.33
C ARG A 15 -15.82 0.09 -2.96
N MET A 16 -16.65 0.88 -2.28
CA MET A 16 -16.36 1.35 -0.91
C MET A 16 -16.34 0.20 0.10
N THR A 17 -17.28 -0.77 -0.02
CA THR A 17 -17.26 -1.98 0.82
C THR A 17 -15.99 -2.79 0.58
N PHE A 18 -15.58 -2.94 -0.68
CA PHE A 18 -14.32 -3.63 -1.00
C PHE A 18 -13.11 -2.89 -0.40
N ALA A 19 -13.04 -1.58 -0.54
CA ALA A 19 -11.98 -0.76 0.05
C ALA A 19 -11.93 -0.88 1.59
N SER A 20 -13.08 -0.88 2.26
CA SER A 20 -13.17 -1.08 3.71
C SER A 20 -12.69 -2.47 4.14
N MET A 21 -13.02 -3.50 3.36
CA MET A 21 -12.52 -4.87 3.59
C MET A 21 -10.99 -4.92 3.43
N ILE A 22 -10.44 -4.25 2.42
CA ILE A 22 -8.98 -4.15 2.23
C ILE A 22 -8.31 -3.44 3.40
N ALA A 23 -8.93 -2.37 3.96
CA ALA A 23 -8.41 -1.71 5.16
C ALA A 23 -8.29 -2.67 6.34
N ALA A 24 -9.33 -3.46 6.60
CA ALA A 24 -9.34 -4.45 7.67
C ALA A 24 -8.29 -5.56 7.44
N VAL A 25 -8.23 -6.09 6.21
CA VAL A 25 -7.24 -7.13 5.85
C VAL A 25 -5.82 -6.60 5.99
N TYR A 26 -5.55 -5.38 5.51
CA TYR A 26 -4.24 -4.72 5.68
C TYR A 26 -3.85 -4.65 7.16
N PHE A 27 -4.73 -4.12 7.99
CA PHE A 27 -4.49 -3.97 9.43
C PHE A 27 -4.20 -5.32 10.09
N VAL A 28 -5.02 -6.34 9.81
CA VAL A 28 -4.84 -7.69 10.37
C VAL A 28 -3.55 -8.34 9.88
N LEU A 29 -3.19 -8.20 8.61
CA LEU A 29 -1.93 -8.72 8.09
C LEU A 29 -0.74 -8.08 8.82
N CYS A 30 -0.72 -6.75 8.95
CA CYS A 30 0.33 -6.07 9.69
C CYS A 30 0.41 -6.52 11.17
N LEU A 31 -0.73 -6.83 11.82
CA LEU A 31 -0.72 -7.39 13.17
C LEU A 31 -0.08 -8.80 13.23
N ILE A 32 -0.34 -9.64 12.23
CA ILE A 32 0.24 -10.98 12.13
C ILE A 32 1.75 -10.89 11.85
N GLU A 33 2.16 -9.96 10.98
CA GLU A 33 3.55 -9.70 10.65
C GLU A 33 4.34 -9.14 11.85
N GLY A 34 3.66 -8.40 12.73
CA GLY A 34 4.19 -7.92 14.00
C GLY A 34 5.52 -7.18 13.84
N TYR A 35 6.58 -7.72 14.43
CA TYR A 35 7.90 -7.11 14.38
C TYR A 35 8.51 -6.97 12.97
N LEU A 36 8.12 -7.81 12.01
CA LEU A 36 8.57 -7.68 10.63
C LEU A 36 8.01 -6.41 9.96
N ALA A 37 6.78 -6.03 10.31
CA ALA A 37 6.11 -4.87 9.73
C ALA A 37 6.57 -3.53 10.31
N SER A 38 7.10 -3.50 11.54
CA SER A 38 7.46 -2.27 12.25
C SER A 38 8.80 -2.32 12.98
N GLY A 39 9.58 -3.39 12.78
CA GLY A 39 10.88 -3.55 13.45
C GLY A 39 11.98 -2.68 12.84
N PRO A 40 12.99 -2.28 13.64
CA PRO A 40 14.10 -1.45 13.17
C PRO A 40 15.08 -2.18 12.23
N VAL A 41 14.97 -3.50 12.11
CA VAL A 41 15.90 -4.33 11.31
C VAL A 41 15.26 -4.82 10.01
N ALA A 42 13.92 -4.90 9.98
CA ALA A 42 13.19 -5.36 8.80
C ALA A 42 11.85 -4.63 8.75
N ASN A 43 11.69 -3.77 7.77
CA ASN A 43 10.41 -3.12 7.50
C ASN A 43 9.79 -3.82 6.30
N ILE A 44 9.32 -5.06 6.50
CA ILE A 44 8.72 -5.91 5.47
C ILE A 44 7.23 -6.00 5.76
N ARG A 45 6.41 -5.39 4.91
CA ARG A 45 4.96 -5.37 5.04
C ARG A 45 4.29 -6.06 3.85
N PHE A 46 4.02 -7.35 3.97
CA PHE A 46 3.33 -8.09 2.92
C PHE A 46 1.92 -7.53 2.62
N ALA A 47 1.31 -6.85 3.59
CA ALA A 47 0.07 -6.12 3.42
C ALA A 47 0.13 -5.07 2.30
N GLU A 48 1.31 -4.51 2.00
CA GLU A 48 1.50 -3.54 0.91
C GLU A 48 1.27 -4.16 -0.48
N GLY A 49 1.41 -5.48 -0.63
CA GLY A 49 1.06 -6.19 -1.86
C GLY A 49 -0.42 -6.06 -2.27
N LEU A 50 -1.31 -5.73 -1.32
CA LEU A 50 -2.73 -5.45 -1.60
C LEU A 50 -2.93 -4.23 -2.50
N ILE A 51 -1.91 -3.38 -2.70
CA ILE A 51 -1.97 -2.22 -3.59
C ILE A 51 -2.30 -2.60 -5.04
N VAL A 52 -2.03 -3.84 -5.42
CA VAL A 52 -2.37 -4.38 -6.74
C VAL A 52 -3.87 -4.25 -7.07
N PHE A 53 -4.74 -4.26 -6.05
CA PHE A 53 -6.19 -4.10 -6.26
C PHE A 53 -6.58 -2.69 -6.74
N ALA A 54 -5.70 -1.69 -6.58
CA ALA A 54 -5.93 -0.37 -7.14
C ALA A 54 -6.02 -0.35 -8.66
N PHE A 55 -5.50 -1.37 -9.35
CA PHE A 55 -5.71 -1.55 -10.80
C PHE A 55 -7.18 -1.71 -11.18
N PHE A 56 -7.96 -2.36 -10.32
CA PHE A 56 -9.37 -2.72 -10.58
C PHE A 56 -10.32 -1.77 -9.86
N VAL A 57 -9.99 -1.41 -8.63
CA VAL A 57 -10.82 -0.60 -7.72
C VAL A 57 -9.95 0.52 -7.14
N PRO A 58 -9.92 1.71 -7.77
CA PRO A 58 -9.13 2.85 -7.29
C PRO A 58 -9.38 3.23 -5.84
N GLU A 59 -10.61 3.03 -5.34
CA GLU A 59 -11.01 3.29 -3.95
C GLU A 59 -10.23 2.45 -2.93
N THR A 60 -9.59 1.37 -3.37
CA THR A 60 -8.70 0.54 -2.54
C THR A 60 -7.57 1.36 -1.91
N ILE A 61 -7.12 2.44 -2.58
CA ILE A 61 -6.07 3.33 -2.05
C ILE A 61 -6.50 3.93 -0.72
N PHE A 62 -7.77 4.32 -0.58
CA PHE A 62 -8.30 4.83 0.70
C PHE A 62 -8.34 3.74 1.78
N GLY A 63 -8.68 2.51 1.38
CA GLY A 63 -8.65 1.35 2.29
C GLY A 63 -7.24 1.08 2.81
N LEU A 64 -6.25 1.02 1.92
CA LEU A 64 -4.85 0.82 2.28
C LEU A 64 -4.33 1.96 3.16
N ALA A 65 -4.61 3.21 2.78
CA ALA A 65 -4.23 4.39 3.54
C ALA A 65 -4.79 4.36 4.97
N LEU A 66 -6.08 3.99 5.12
CA LEU A 66 -6.72 3.85 6.43
C LEU A 66 -6.10 2.72 7.26
N GLY A 67 -5.88 1.54 6.64
CA GLY A 67 -5.23 0.40 7.31
C GLY A 67 -3.82 0.73 7.78
N CYS A 68 -3.02 1.38 6.91
CA CYS A 68 -1.68 1.85 7.21
C CYS A 68 -1.68 2.89 8.36
N PHE A 69 -2.58 3.88 8.27
CA PHE A 69 -2.73 4.91 9.31
C PHE A 69 -3.02 4.28 10.68
N MET A 70 -4.02 3.40 10.76
CA MET A 70 -4.41 2.76 12.00
C MET A 70 -3.30 1.88 12.57
N TYR A 71 -2.64 1.08 11.72
CA TYR A 71 -1.54 0.24 12.19
C TYR A 71 -0.37 1.07 12.73
N ASN A 72 0.11 2.06 11.98
CA ASN A 72 1.23 2.88 12.40
C ASN A 72 0.91 3.74 13.63
N LEU A 73 -0.34 4.19 13.78
CA LEU A 73 -0.76 4.96 14.96
C LEU A 73 -0.68 4.14 16.25
N PHE A 74 -1.10 2.88 16.21
CA PHE A 74 -1.21 2.04 17.41
C PHE A 74 -0.01 1.14 17.66
N PHE A 75 0.71 0.74 16.62
CA PHE A 75 1.77 -0.27 16.68
C PHE A 75 3.11 0.20 16.10
N GLY A 76 3.14 1.36 15.44
CA GLY A 76 4.35 2.02 14.96
C GLY A 76 4.87 3.10 15.91
N PHE A 77 5.51 4.11 15.36
CA PHE A 77 6.08 5.26 16.10
C PHE A 77 5.05 6.38 16.37
N GLY A 78 3.75 6.06 16.36
CA GLY A 78 2.68 6.98 16.67
C GLY A 78 2.25 7.86 15.51
N ILE A 79 1.79 9.10 15.82
CA ILE A 79 1.10 9.96 14.84
C ILE A 79 1.98 10.38 13.65
N ILE A 80 3.27 10.60 13.87
CA ILE A 80 4.20 11.00 12.80
C ILE A 80 4.35 9.84 11.80
N ASP A 81 4.54 8.63 12.30
CA ASP A 81 4.61 7.42 11.48
C ASP A 81 3.30 7.17 10.73
N ALA A 82 2.18 7.30 11.43
CA ALA A 82 0.86 7.16 10.83
C ALA A 82 0.66 8.13 9.64
N LEU A 83 1.04 9.39 9.80
CA LEU A 83 0.88 10.40 8.74
C LEU A 83 1.84 10.14 7.57
N ILE A 84 3.12 9.93 7.86
CA ILE A 84 4.14 9.75 6.81
C ILE A 84 3.90 8.46 6.05
N GLY A 85 3.64 7.34 6.73
CA GLY A 85 3.34 6.06 6.09
C GLY A 85 2.07 6.11 5.24
N THR A 86 1.03 6.79 5.72
CA THR A 86 -0.21 7.01 4.95
C THR A 86 0.05 7.81 3.68
N ILE A 87 0.86 8.87 3.76
CA ILE A 87 1.25 9.67 2.60
C ILE A 87 2.01 8.81 1.59
N ALA A 88 2.96 7.97 2.04
CA ALA A 88 3.70 7.06 1.18
C ALA A 88 2.76 6.08 0.45
N THR A 89 1.81 5.48 1.17
CA THR A 89 0.80 4.57 0.62
C THR A 89 -0.10 5.25 -0.42
N ILE A 90 -0.55 6.48 -0.14
CA ILE A 90 -1.36 7.25 -1.09
C ILE A 90 -0.57 7.54 -2.38
N PHE A 91 0.66 8.04 -2.28
CA PHE A 91 1.49 8.32 -3.46
C PHE A 91 1.82 7.04 -4.23
N GLY A 92 2.12 5.93 -3.55
CA GLY A 92 2.28 4.62 -4.17
C GLY A 92 1.02 4.19 -4.94
N GLY A 93 -0.15 4.35 -4.34
CA GLY A 93 -1.44 4.05 -4.99
C GLY A 93 -1.73 4.94 -6.20
N LEU A 94 -1.47 6.24 -6.09
CA LEU A 94 -1.62 7.17 -7.22
C LEU A 94 -0.67 6.80 -8.37
N PHE A 95 0.54 6.31 -8.04
CA PHE A 95 1.46 5.80 -9.04
C PHE A 95 0.92 4.58 -9.77
N VAL A 96 0.25 3.65 -9.06
CA VAL A 96 -0.44 2.51 -9.69
C VAL A 96 -1.51 2.98 -10.68
N LEU A 97 -2.33 4.00 -10.31
CA LEU A 97 -3.32 4.56 -11.21
C LEU A 97 -2.68 5.23 -12.45
N LEU A 98 -1.57 5.92 -12.24
CA LEU A 98 -0.81 6.54 -13.33
C LEU A 98 -0.30 5.48 -14.31
N ILE A 99 0.34 4.42 -13.80
CA ILE A 99 0.80 3.28 -14.61
C ILE A 99 -0.36 2.65 -15.36
N ASN A 100 -1.51 2.47 -14.70
CA ASN A 100 -2.69 1.89 -15.32
C ASN A 100 -3.21 2.73 -16.49
N LYS A 101 -3.12 4.05 -16.38
CA LYS A 101 -3.55 5.00 -17.42
C LYS A 101 -2.56 5.09 -18.59
N LEU A 102 -1.26 5.12 -18.30
CA LEU A 102 -0.22 5.39 -19.30
C LEU A 102 0.25 4.14 -20.05
N ILE A 103 0.27 3.00 -19.38
CA ILE A 103 0.85 1.78 -19.92
C ILE A 103 -0.25 0.83 -20.37
N LYS A 104 -0.22 0.43 -21.65
CA LYS A 104 -1.19 -0.51 -22.23
C LYS A 104 -0.75 -1.96 -22.07
N LYS A 105 0.56 -2.22 -22.06
CA LYS A 105 1.11 -3.58 -21.98
C LYS A 105 1.02 -4.12 -20.54
N GLU A 106 0.19 -5.13 -20.34
CA GLU A 106 -0.08 -5.73 -19.04
C GLU A 106 1.18 -6.21 -18.30
N LYS A 107 2.07 -6.91 -19.01
CA LYS A 107 3.33 -7.39 -18.42
C LYS A 107 4.15 -6.24 -17.81
N ILE A 108 4.16 -5.08 -18.46
CA ILE A 108 4.88 -3.89 -17.96
C ILE A 108 4.16 -3.30 -16.75
N LYS A 109 2.81 -3.27 -16.75
CA LYS A 109 2.03 -2.82 -15.58
C LYS A 109 2.37 -3.64 -14.33
N ILE A 110 2.40 -4.98 -14.47
CA ILE A 110 2.70 -5.90 -13.37
C ILE A 110 4.13 -5.72 -12.84
N VAL A 111 5.08 -5.36 -13.69
CA VAL A 111 6.46 -5.09 -13.26
C VAL A 111 6.57 -3.74 -12.55
N LEU A 112 5.80 -2.74 -12.96
CA LEU A 112 5.95 -1.37 -12.48
C LEU A 112 5.03 -1.01 -11.31
N PHE A 113 3.96 -1.78 -11.03
CA PHE A 113 2.92 -1.37 -10.08
C PHE A 113 3.44 -1.05 -8.68
N GLY A 114 4.40 -1.85 -8.20
CA GLY A 114 4.93 -1.71 -6.85
C GLY A 114 6.04 -0.67 -6.73
N ILE A 115 6.65 -0.25 -7.84
CA ILE A 115 7.85 0.61 -7.80
C ILE A 115 7.58 1.94 -7.12
N GLY A 116 6.42 2.56 -7.38
CA GLY A 116 6.05 3.81 -6.72
C GLY A 116 6.00 3.67 -5.19
N LEU A 117 5.34 2.62 -4.71
CA LEU A 117 5.22 2.35 -3.29
C LEU A 117 6.59 2.08 -2.65
N VAL A 118 7.42 1.26 -3.28
CA VAL A 118 8.79 0.97 -2.84
C VAL A 118 9.61 2.25 -2.71
N ILE A 119 9.57 3.13 -3.72
CA ILE A 119 10.33 4.39 -3.71
C ILE A 119 9.83 5.32 -2.60
N PHE A 120 8.51 5.51 -2.48
CA PHE A 120 7.97 6.43 -1.47
C PHE A 120 8.21 5.93 -0.06
N ASN A 121 8.06 4.63 0.21
CA ASN A 121 8.39 4.07 1.52
C ASN A 121 9.89 4.15 1.81
N ALA A 122 10.76 3.79 0.87
CA ALA A 122 12.21 3.88 1.05
C ALA A 122 12.68 5.32 1.37
N ILE A 123 12.04 6.35 0.81
CA ILE A 123 12.37 7.75 1.08
C ILE A 123 11.77 8.23 2.41
N LEU A 124 10.50 7.92 2.67
CA LEU A 124 9.73 8.55 3.74
C LEU A 124 9.85 7.83 5.09
N VAL A 125 9.91 6.49 5.10
CA VAL A 125 9.98 5.71 6.34
C VAL A 125 11.25 5.98 7.14
N PRO A 126 12.47 6.07 6.56
CA PRO A 126 13.67 6.43 7.31
C PRO A 126 13.60 7.80 8.00
N ILE A 127 12.83 8.74 7.44
CA ILE A 127 12.62 10.05 8.06
C ILE A 127 11.88 9.89 9.39
N VAL A 128 10.89 8.97 9.46
CA VAL A 128 10.17 8.68 10.71
C VAL A 128 11.13 8.23 11.81
N LEU A 129 12.08 7.36 11.47
CA LEU A 129 13.09 6.88 12.44
C LEU A 129 13.96 8.02 12.96
N ILE A 130 14.45 8.88 12.06
CA ILE A 130 15.27 10.05 12.46
C ILE A 130 14.50 11.00 13.36
N LEU A 131 13.21 11.21 13.10
CA LEU A 131 12.39 12.13 13.89
C LEU A 131 12.03 11.57 15.28
N ASN A 132 11.98 10.25 15.43
CA ASN A 132 11.54 9.61 16.66
C ASN A 132 12.68 9.08 17.54
N ILE A 133 13.88 8.86 16.99
CA ILE A 133 15.01 8.32 17.74
C ILE A 133 16.10 9.40 17.88
N PRO A 134 16.34 9.91 19.09
CA PRO A 134 17.44 10.86 19.34
C PRO A 134 18.78 10.27 18.93
N ASP A 135 19.68 11.13 18.45
CA ASP A 135 21.06 10.79 18.05
C ASP A 135 21.23 9.95 16.79
N LEU A 136 20.14 9.68 16.02
CA LEU A 136 20.27 9.08 14.72
C LEU A 136 20.88 10.08 13.71
N ASN A 137 21.96 9.64 13.04
CA ASN A 137 22.63 10.45 12.04
C ASN A 137 22.19 10.12 10.61
N TRP A 138 22.51 11.01 9.66
CA TRP A 138 22.19 10.82 8.24
C TRP A 138 22.81 9.57 7.60
N GLY A 139 23.84 8.98 8.22
CA GLY A 139 24.41 7.70 7.77
C GLY A 139 23.39 6.55 7.92
N ILE A 140 22.63 6.57 9.01
CA ILE A 140 21.57 5.58 9.27
C ILE A 140 20.41 5.75 8.31
N TYR A 141 20.09 6.97 7.87
CA TYR A 141 19.08 7.20 6.84
C TYR A 141 19.31 6.37 5.58
N TRP A 142 20.53 6.39 5.06
CA TRP A 142 20.85 5.66 3.82
C TRP A 142 20.82 4.14 4.01
N TYR A 143 21.22 3.67 5.19
CA TYR A 143 21.12 2.26 5.55
C TYR A 143 19.64 1.81 5.59
N GLU A 144 18.80 2.56 6.29
CA GLU A 144 17.35 2.29 6.37
C GLU A 144 16.66 2.43 5.01
N PHE A 145 17.04 3.41 4.20
CA PHE A 145 16.54 3.55 2.83
C PHE A 145 16.72 2.26 2.03
N MET A 146 17.90 1.64 2.12
CA MET A 146 18.18 0.39 1.41
C MET A 146 17.39 -0.79 2.01
N ILE A 147 17.31 -0.90 3.32
CA ILE A 147 16.58 -1.98 4.00
C ILE A 147 15.09 -1.90 3.70
N VAL A 148 14.49 -0.73 3.88
CA VAL A 148 13.07 -0.50 3.59
C VAL A 148 12.80 -0.75 2.10
N GLY A 149 13.64 -0.21 1.21
CA GLY A 149 13.46 -0.39 -0.24
C GLY A 149 13.50 -1.87 -0.66
N ILE A 150 14.45 -2.65 -0.16
CA ILE A 150 14.56 -4.08 -0.47
C ILE A 150 13.40 -4.85 0.18
N GLY A 151 13.09 -4.57 1.43
CA GLY A 151 12.00 -5.22 2.16
C GLY A 151 10.65 -5.01 1.49
N GLU A 152 10.33 -3.78 1.13
CA GLU A 152 9.12 -3.42 0.39
C GLU A 152 9.07 -4.06 -1.00
N LEU A 153 10.19 -4.09 -1.71
CA LEU A 153 10.25 -4.73 -3.02
C LEU A 153 9.90 -6.22 -2.91
N ILE A 154 10.46 -6.92 -1.95
CA ILE A 154 10.16 -8.33 -1.71
C ILE A 154 8.68 -8.49 -1.32
N ALA A 155 8.19 -7.71 -0.37
CA ALA A 155 6.83 -7.79 0.15
C ALA A 155 5.78 -7.54 -0.94
N VAL A 156 5.89 -6.41 -1.62
CA VAL A 156 4.92 -5.97 -2.63
C VAL A 156 4.83 -6.96 -3.80
N TYR A 157 5.97 -7.46 -4.29
CA TYR A 157 5.97 -8.34 -5.45
C TYR A 157 5.67 -9.80 -5.10
N SER A 158 6.11 -10.30 -3.94
CA SER A 158 5.81 -11.67 -3.50
C SER A 158 4.32 -11.91 -3.28
N VAL A 159 3.58 -10.89 -2.82
CA VAL A 159 2.14 -10.96 -2.57
C VAL A 159 1.33 -10.40 -3.74
N GLY A 160 1.72 -9.24 -4.26
CA GLY A 160 0.95 -8.54 -5.29
C GLY A 160 0.86 -9.30 -6.61
N ILE A 161 1.93 -9.95 -7.08
CA ILE A 161 1.88 -10.71 -8.34
C ILE A 161 0.93 -11.93 -8.24
N PRO A 162 1.04 -12.81 -7.22
CA PRO A 162 0.09 -13.90 -7.05
C PRO A 162 -1.36 -13.43 -6.90
N LEU A 163 -1.58 -12.34 -6.14
CA LEU A 163 -2.92 -11.77 -5.98
C LEU A 163 -3.48 -11.25 -7.30
N TYR A 164 -2.66 -10.56 -8.11
CA TYR A 164 -3.07 -10.10 -9.43
C TYR A 164 -3.53 -11.27 -10.31
N VAL A 165 -2.70 -12.30 -10.41
CA VAL A 165 -2.98 -13.48 -11.26
C VAL A 165 -4.25 -14.20 -10.79
N ALA A 166 -4.39 -14.40 -9.49
CA ALA A 166 -5.52 -15.12 -8.90
C ALA A 166 -6.85 -14.34 -8.98
N SER A 167 -6.80 -13.01 -8.82
CA SER A 167 -8.01 -12.18 -8.69
C SER A 167 -8.45 -11.50 -9.97
N ARG A 168 -7.57 -11.34 -10.95
CA ARG A 168 -7.81 -10.55 -12.16
C ARG A 168 -9.16 -10.84 -12.81
N ARG A 169 -9.42 -12.09 -13.15
CA ARG A 169 -10.65 -12.49 -13.84
C ARG A 169 -11.91 -12.10 -13.05
N ILE A 170 -11.89 -12.35 -11.74
CA ILE A 170 -13.02 -12.05 -10.86
C ILE A 170 -13.22 -10.54 -10.72
N MET A 171 -12.13 -9.78 -10.63
CA MET A 171 -12.18 -8.34 -10.45
C MET A 171 -12.65 -7.62 -11.71
N GLU A 172 -12.18 -8.03 -12.89
CA GLU A 172 -12.62 -7.49 -14.18
C GLU A 172 -14.12 -7.76 -14.46
N GLU A 173 -14.68 -8.88 -13.96
CA GLU A 173 -16.09 -9.20 -14.09
C GLU A 173 -16.99 -8.44 -13.10
N LYS A 174 -16.48 -8.08 -11.90
CA LYS A 174 -17.30 -7.51 -10.81
C LYS A 174 -17.30 -5.99 -10.73
N PHE A 175 -16.24 -5.32 -11.18
CA PHE A 175 -15.99 -3.88 -11.02
C PHE A 175 -15.74 -3.16 -12.33
#